data_448931d856c86a430f64c1afea50dc73
#
_entry.id   448931d856c86a430f64c1afea50dc73
#
_cell.length_a   1.000
_cell.length_b   1.000
_cell.length_c   1.000
_cell.angle_alpha   90.00
_cell.angle_beta   90.00
_cell.angle_gamma   90.00
#
_symmetry.space_group_name_H-M   'P 1'
#
loop_
_entity.id
_entity.type
_entity.pdbx_description
1 polymer ?
#
loop_
_entity_poly.entity_id
_entity_poly.type
_entity_poly.pdbx_seq_one_letter_code
_entity_poly.pdbx_strand_id
1 'polypeptide(L)'
;MPAHRLGLIVLAGVGLFLPATGFATPAQTLKISTWNVEWLLDSQMQHAPQIPDDIPHRTADDLAALATYAKRLHPDLIGLQEVGDTATLARLFGTQDYQLFLSGDDIPQHTALAVRQGLRVKRNPDVTALALSPTAARHRLRSGLDVTVSTESADLRVLIVHLKTGCWDNPLSETHHSCPILFQQFRALQDWLLQRAKNREAFAIIGDFNRRMTRTDPLFMALNQITPLELVTAGRASPCQNGSSFIDHILLGGDASKWAQPDSLRVMILPQDGARTLSDHCPVSITLRIPHQIPP
;
A
#
# COMPACT_ATOMS: atom_id res chain seq x y z
N MET A 1 59.41 75.90 11.41
CA MET A 1 59.16 74.68 10.60
C MET A 1 58.07 73.92 11.36
N PRO A 2 56.82 73.85 10.88
CA PRO A 2 55.75 73.12 11.54
C PRO A 2 55.66 71.65 10.98
N ALA A 3 55.55 70.70 11.88
CA ALA A 3 55.42 69.28 11.59
C ALA A 3 53.94 68.97 11.31
N HIS A 4 53.67 68.42 10.14
CA HIS A 4 52.34 67.87 9.77
C HIS A 4 52.09 66.53 10.42
N ARG A 5 51.05 66.41 11.25
CA ARG A 5 50.55 65.12 11.75
C ARG A 5 49.51 64.59 10.75
N LEU A 6 49.82 63.42 10.17
CA LEU A 6 48.89 62.67 9.33
C LEU A 6 47.94 61.84 10.23
N GLY A 7 46.63 62.13 10.17
CA GLY A 7 45.64 61.38 10.91
C GLY A 7 45.18 60.18 10.05
N LEU A 8 45.30 58.98 10.62
CA LEU A 8 44.84 57.73 10.02
C LEU A 8 43.34 57.55 10.33
N ILE A 9 42.50 57.61 9.30
CA ILE A 9 41.06 57.32 9.43
C ILE A 9 40.87 55.81 9.22
N VAL A 10 40.48 55.11 10.30
CA VAL A 10 40.06 53.68 10.23
C VAL A 10 38.56 53.63 9.92
N LEU A 11 38.24 53.24 8.72
CA LEU A 11 36.85 52.93 8.32
C LEU A 11 36.47 51.55 8.85
N ALA A 12 35.64 51.47 9.89
CA ALA A 12 35.02 50.24 10.35
C ALA A 12 33.87 49.88 9.41
N GLY A 13 34.07 48.84 8.56
CA GLY A 13 33.03 48.26 7.73
C GLY A 13 32.08 47.45 8.59
N VAL A 14 30.83 47.90 8.75
CA VAL A 14 29.73 47.15 9.36
C VAL A 14 29.21 46.17 8.31
N GLY A 15 29.65 44.91 8.39
CA GLY A 15 29.09 43.83 7.58
C GLY A 15 27.66 43.53 8.00
N LEU A 16 26.68 43.86 7.15
CA LEU A 16 25.30 43.41 7.32
C LEU A 16 25.26 41.89 7.05
N PHE A 17 25.15 41.10 8.10
CA PHE A 17 24.75 39.69 7.99
C PHE A 17 23.24 39.66 7.72
N LEU A 18 22.83 39.47 6.47
CA LEU A 18 21.46 39.09 6.12
C LEU A 18 21.29 37.62 6.51
N PRO A 19 20.28 37.27 7.33
CA PRO A 19 19.97 35.90 7.60
C PRO A 19 19.54 35.24 6.28
N ALA A 20 20.21 34.16 5.88
CA ALA A 20 19.76 33.31 4.78
C ALA A 20 18.39 32.74 5.17
N THR A 21 17.33 33.25 4.59
CA THR A 21 16.00 32.62 4.67
C THR A 21 16.07 31.31 3.90
N GLY A 22 16.38 30.24 4.63
CA GLY A 22 16.31 28.89 4.08
C GLY A 22 14.86 28.62 3.65
N PHE A 23 14.61 28.61 2.35
CA PHE A 23 13.34 28.10 1.82
C PHE A 23 13.25 26.63 2.21
N ALA A 24 12.35 26.31 3.13
CA ALA A 24 12.04 24.90 3.43
C ALA A 24 11.54 24.25 2.14
N THR A 25 12.26 23.24 1.66
CA THR A 25 11.80 22.45 0.51
C THR A 25 10.43 21.88 0.83
N PRO A 26 9.43 21.99 -0.06
CA PRO A 26 8.09 21.52 0.22
C PRO A 26 8.11 20.01 0.49
N ALA A 27 7.35 19.58 1.50
CA ALA A 27 7.22 18.16 1.82
C ALA A 27 6.70 17.38 0.61
N GLN A 28 7.31 16.23 0.32
CA GLN A 28 6.85 15.37 -0.76
C GLN A 28 5.53 14.69 -0.40
N THR A 29 4.60 14.64 -1.34
CA THR A 29 3.33 13.91 -1.16
C THR A 29 3.34 12.63 -1.99
N LEU A 30 2.80 11.54 -1.41
CA LEU A 30 2.55 10.28 -2.10
C LEU A 30 1.10 9.87 -1.92
N LYS A 31 0.39 9.62 -3.00
CA LYS A 31 -0.91 8.96 -2.98
C LYS A 31 -0.69 7.46 -3.00
N ILE A 32 -0.96 6.79 -1.89
CA ILE A 32 -0.93 5.34 -1.79
C ILE A 32 -2.33 4.76 -1.86
N SER A 33 -2.46 3.60 -2.50
CA SER A 33 -3.75 2.96 -2.74
C SER A 33 -3.66 1.45 -2.59
N THR A 34 -4.81 0.80 -2.36
CA THR A 34 -4.98 -0.65 -2.49
C THR A 34 -6.26 -0.96 -3.26
N TRP A 35 -6.25 -2.04 -4.05
CA TRP A 35 -7.40 -2.48 -4.82
C TRP A 35 -7.33 -3.98 -5.11
N ASN A 36 -8.26 -4.76 -4.58
CA ASN A 36 -8.53 -6.10 -5.09
C ASN A 36 -9.28 -5.95 -6.41
N VAL A 37 -8.70 -6.43 -7.51
CA VAL A 37 -9.23 -6.25 -8.88
C VAL A 37 -10.09 -7.43 -9.35
N GLU A 38 -10.41 -8.35 -8.44
CA GLU A 38 -11.27 -9.51 -8.66
C GLU A 38 -10.89 -10.29 -9.92
N TRP A 39 -9.96 -11.23 -9.78
CA TRP A 39 -9.49 -12.11 -10.88
C TRP A 39 -9.08 -11.36 -12.15
N LEU A 40 -8.07 -10.51 -12.05
CA LEU A 40 -7.50 -9.81 -13.21
C LEU A 40 -6.70 -10.80 -14.08
N LEU A 41 -7.38 -11.51 -14.94
CA LEU A 41 -6.84 -12.52 -15.86
C LEU A 41 -7.02 -12.08 -17.31
N ASP A 42 -6.11 -12.50 -18.18
CA ASP A 42 -6.31 -12.37 -19.62
C ASP A 42 -7.27 -13.45 -20.16
N SER A 43 -7.66 -13.32 -21.42
CA SER A 43 -8.63 -14.22 -22.03
C SER A 43 -8.17 -15.69 -22.15
N GLN A 44 -6.86 -15.96 -22.11
CA GLN A 44 -6.33 -17.32 -22.14
C GLN A 44 -6.26 -17.92 -20.73
N MET A 45 -5.78 -17.13 -19.76
CA MET A 45 -5.69 -17.57 -18.38
C MET A 45 -7.05 -17.92 -17.77
N GLN A 46 -8.12 -17.19 -18.12
CA GLN A 46 -9.48 -17.41 -17.62
C GLN A 46 -10.00 -18.84 -17.85
N HIS A 47 -9.49 -19.52 -18.86
CA HIS A 47 -9.90 -20.88 -19.25
C HIS A 47 -8.90 -21.98 -18.83
N ALA A 48 -7.88 -21.62 -18.06
CA ALA A 48 -6.89 -22.58 -17.59
C ALA A 48 -7.51 -23.56 -16.55
N PRO A 49 -7.15 -24.86 -16.56
CA PRO A 49 -7.80 -25.88 -15.72
C PRO A 49 -7.74 -25.61 -14.20
N GLN A 50 -6.80 -24.80 -13.75
CA GLN A 50 -6.65 -24.42 -12.34
C GLN A 50 -7.54 -23.25 -11.92
N ILE A 51 -8.22 -22.61 -12.87
CA ILE A 51 -9.13 -21.50 -12.62
C ILE A 51 -10.53 -22.02 -12.31
N PRO A 52 -11.22 -21.54 -11.27
CA PRO A 52 -12.61 -21.92 -11.01
C PRO A 52 -13.53 -21.45 -12.13
N ASP A 53 -14.58 -22.23 -12.42
CA ASP A 53 -15.56 -21.90 -13.47
C ASP A 53 -16.49 -20.74 -13.08
N ASP A 54 -16.57 -20.41 -11.80
CA ASP A 54 -17.48 -19.40 -11.22
C ASP A 54 -16.85 -18.01 -11.04
N ILE A 55 -15.66 -17.78 -11.60
CA ILE A 55 -15.02 -16.45 -11.56
C ILE A 55 -15.59 -15.53 -12.66
N PRO A 56 -15.47 -14.20 -12.48
CA PRO A 56 -15.82 -13.27 -13.54
C PRO A 56 -14.88 -13.40 -14.74
N HIS A 57 -15.47 -13.64 -15.93
CA HIS A 57 -14.73 -13.65 -17.19
C HIS A 57 -14.62 -12.23 -17.75
N ARG A 58 -13.42 -11.67 -17.77
CA ARG A 58 -13.14 -10.32 -18.26
C ARG A 58 -13.10 -10.26 -19.77
N THR A 59 -13.87 -9.35 -20.33
CA THR A 59 -13.80 -8.98 -21.75
C THR A 59 -12.70 -7.92 -21.99
N ALA A 60 -12.39 -7.65 -23.25
CA ALA A 60 -11.47 -6.56 -23.59
C ALA A 60 -12.03 -5.19 -23.12
N ASP A 61 -13.34 -5.00 -23.17
CA ASP A 61 -14.01 -3.80 -22.71
C ASP A 61 -13.96 -3.64 -21.18
N ASP A 62 -14.02 -4.76 -20.42
CA ASP A 62 -13.86 -4.73 -18.97
C ASP A 62 -12.45 -4.28 -18.58
N LEU A 63 -11.43 -4.83 -19.26
CA LEU A 63 -10.04 -4.43 -19.05
C LEU A 63 -9.81 -2.94 -19.43
N ALA A 64 -10.44 -2.45 -20.50
CA ALA A 64 -10.38 -1.04 -20.88
C ALA A 64 -11.08 -0.14 -19.85
N ALA A 65 -12.22 -0.60 -19.29
CA ALA A 65 -12.91 0.11 -18.23
C ALA A 65 -12.07 0.14 -16.95
N LEU A 66 -11.50 -0.99 -16.50
CA LEU A 66 -10.60 -1.06 -15.36
C LEU A 66 -9.40 -0.12 -15.53
N ALA A 67 -8.78 -0.09 -16.72
CA ALA A 67 -7.68 0.83 -17.06
C ALA A 67 -8.11 2.31 -16.95
N THR A 68 -9.36 2.63 -17.34
CA THR A 68 -9.91 3.98 -17.17
C THR A 68 -10.02 4.37 -15.70
N TYR A 69 -10.45 3.46 -14.83
CA TYR A 69 -10.51 3.70 -13.37
C TYR A 69 -9.10 3.78 -12.76
N ALA A 70 -8.16 2.92 -13.17
CA ALA A 70 -6.77 3.00 -12.75
C ALA A 70 -6.15 4.37 -13.10
N LYS A 71 -6.40 4.86 -14.32
CA LYS A 71 -5.98 6.21 -14.76
C LYS A 71 -6.63 7.33 -13.94
N ARG A 72 -7.93 7.23 -13.64
CA ARG A 72 -8.63 8.23 -12.80
C ARG A 72 -8.14 8.20 -11.35
N LEU A 73 -7.82 7.02 -10.83
CA LEU A 73 -7.27 6.87 -9.48
C LEU A 73 -5.91 7.55 -9.37
N HIS A 74 -5.07 7.45 -10.40
CA HIS A 74 -3.78 8.11 -10.54
C HIS A 74 -2.92 8.03 -9.24
N PRO A 75 -2.60 6.83 -8.75
CA PRO A 75 -1.82 6.65 -7.55
C PRO A 75 -0.33 6.87 -7.81
N ASP A 76 0.45 7.23 -6.78
CA ASP A 76 1.91 7.15 -6.84
C ASP A 76 2.39 5.72 -6.62
N LEU A 77 1.70 4.99 -5.75
CA LEU A 77 1.84 3.55 -5.62
C LEU A 77 0.50 2.89 -5.28
N ILE A 78 0.27 1.70 -5.82
CA ILE A 78 -0.93 0.93 -5.55
C ILE A 78 -0.61 -0.56 -5.39
N GLY A 79 -0.99 -1.12 -4.23
CA GLY A 79 -1.03 -2.56 -4.03
C GLY A 79 -2.29 -3.14 -4.64
N LEU A 80 -2.13 -4.23 -5.37
CA LEU A 80 -3.24 -4.93 -6.03
C LEU A 80 -3.29 -6.38 -5.56
N GLN A 81 -4.49 -6.94 -5.59
CA GLN A 81 -4.76 -8.33 -5.26
C GLN A 81 -5.46 -9.00 -6.43
N GLU A 82 -5.31 -10.32 -6.56
CA GLU A 82 -5.91 -11.16 -7.59
C GLU A 82 -5.44 -10.86 -9.01
N VAL A 83 -4.16 -10.55 -9.15
CA VAL A 83 -3.53 -10.27 -10.45
C VAL A 83 -2.94 -11.55 -11.05
N GLY A 84 -3.30 -11.88 -12.28
CA GLY A 84 -2.84 -13.08 -12.98
C GLY A 84 -1.37 -13.01 -13.41
N ASP A 85 -0.99 -11.96 -14.10
CA ASP A 85 0.36 -11.77 -14.59
C ASP A 85 0.73 -10.30 -14.82
N THR A 86 2.01 -10.07 -15.11
CA THR A 86 2.53 -8.72 -15.38
C THR A 86 1.97 -8.12 -16.68
N ALA A 87 1.69 -8.93 -17.69
CA ALA A 87 1.19 -8.44 -18.97
C ALA A 87 -0.24 -7.89 -18.82
N THR A 88 -1.08 -8.59 -18.08
CA THR A 88 -2.46 -8.13 -17.79
C THR A 88 -2.44 -6.90 -16.89
N LEU A 89 -1.56 -6.87 -15.88
CA LEU A 89 -1.36 -5.68 -15.04
C LEU A 89 -0.90 -4.47 -15.86
N ALA A 90 -0.04 -4.66 -16.85
CA ALA A 90 0.44 -3.60 -17.74
C ALA A 90 -0.67 -2.98 -18.61
N ARG A 91 -1.81 -3.68 -18.80
CA ARG A 91 -2.98 -3.12 -19.49
C ARG A 91 -3.73 -2.10 -18.64
N LEU A 92 -3.64 -2.21 -17.31
CA LEU A 92 -4.25 -1.25 -16.38
C LEU A 92 -3.29 -0.09 -16.06
N PHE A 93 -2.02 -0.42 -15.81
CA PHE A 93 -0.99 0.54 -15.44
C PHE A 93 0.12 0.47 -16.49
N GLY A 94 0.09 1.35 -17.49
CA GLY A 94 1.06 1.36 -18.58
C GLY A 94 2.51 1.41 -18.08
N THR A 95 3.38 0.60 -18.67
CA THR A 95 4.80 0.50 -18.29
C THR A 95 5.60 1.78 -18.55
N GLN A 96 5.08 2.70 -19.36
CA GLN A 96 5.66 4.03 -19.55
C GLN A 96 5.53 4.89 -18.29
N ASP A 97 4.43 4.70 -17.53
CA ASP A 97 4.09 5.52 -16.39
C ASP A 97 4.38 4.82 -15.05
N TYR A 98 4.43 3.46 -15.05
CA TYR A 98 4.56 2.65 -13.84
C TYR A 98 5.59 1.53 -13.99
N GLN A 99 6.29 1.26 -12.89
CA GLN A 99 7.05 0.05 -12.64
C GLN A 99 6.09 -0.99 -12.02
N LEU A 100 6.13 -2.24 -12.50
CA LEU A 100 5.19 -3.29 -12.11
C LEU A 100 5.92 -4.44 -11.43
N PHE A 101 5.37 -4.92 -10.32
CA PHE A 101 5.91 -6.01 -9.52
C PHE A 101 4.80 -6.99 -9.15
N LEU A 102 5.10 -8.29 -9.17
CA LEU A 102 4.22 -9.36 -8.70
C LEU A 102 4.97 -10.21 -7.67
N SER A 103 4.21 -10.85 -6.74
CA SER A 103 4.77 -11.90 -5.89
C SER A 103 5.30 -13.07 -6.73
N GLY A 104 6.31 -13.77 -6.21
CA GLY A 104 6.99 -14.85 -6.93
C GLY A 104 6.29 -16.21 -6.84
N ASP A 105 5.01 -16.25 -6.46
CA ASP A 105 4.23 -17.48 -6.34
C ASP A 105 3.90 -18.06 -7.72
N ASP A 106 3.81 -19.38 -7.81
CA ASP A 106 3.32 -20.09 -9.00
C ASP A 106 1.80 -20.35 -8.86
N ILE A 107 1.02 -19.28 -8.98
CA ILE A 107 -0.44 -19.28 -8.83
C ILE A 107 -1.06 -18.18 -9.71
N PRO A 108 -2.36 -18.27 -10.04
CA PRO A 108 -3.04 -17.26 -10.88
C PRO A 108 -3.56 -16.02 -10.12
N GLN A 109 -3.29 -15.89 -8.82
CA GLN A 109 -3.77 -14.79 -7.98
C GLN A 109 -2.62 -14.19 -7.16
N HIS A 110 -1.80 -13.37 -7.80
CA HIS A 110 -0.69 -12.71 -7.13
C HIS A 110 -1.13 -11.49 -6.30
N THR A 111 -0.33 -11.17 -5.29
CA THR A 111 -0.21 -9.78 -4.83
C THR A 111 0.71 -9.03 -5.79
N ALA A 112 0.33 -7.81 -6.13
CA ALA A 112 1.06 -7.01 -7.11
C ALA A 112 1.20 -5.55 -6.65
N LEU A 113 2.11 -4.83 -7.29
CA LEU A 113 2.34 -3.42 -7.03
C LEU A 113 2.62 -2.69 -8.35
N ALA A 114 1.96 -1.55 -8.54
CA ALA A 114 2.34 -0.56 -9.54
C ALA A 114 2.88 0.69 -8.83
N VAL A 115 4.07 1.14 -9.20
CA VAL A 115 4.73 2.33 -8.66
C VAL A 115 5.03 3.28 -9.79
N ARG A 116 4.65 4.56 -9.64
CA ARG A 116 4.90 5.59 -10.65
C ARG A 116 6.38 5.67 -11.00
N GLN A 117 6.68 5.85 -12.28
CA GLN A 117 8.05 6.09 -12.73
C GLN A 117 8.65 7.31 -12.01
N GLY A 118 9.97 7.27 -11.79
CA GLY A 118 10.70 8.29 -11.04
C GLY A 118 10.88 7.99 -9.55
N LEU A 119 10.05 7.12 -8.95
CA LEU A 119 10.31 6.58 -7.61
C LEU A 119 11.26 5.38 -7.71
N ARG A 120 12.21 5.29 -6.79
CA ARG A 120 13.11 4.12 -6.73
C ARG A 120 12.45 3.01 -5.94
N VAL A 121 12.49 1.80 -6.47
CA VAL A 121 11.90 0.63 -5.83
C VAL A 121 12.97 -0.45 -5.66
N LYS A 122 13.10 -0.95 -4.43
CA LYS A 122 13.89 -2.14 -4.12
C LYS A 122 12.94 -3.27 -3.76
N ARG A 123 12.95 -4.36 -4.53
CA ARG A 123 12.25 -5.59 -4.15
C ARG A 123 12.98 -6.25 -2.98
N ASN A 124 12.23 -6.67 -1.99
CA ASN A 124 12.69 -7.50 -0.88
C ASN A 124 12.20 -8.94 -1.07
N PRO A 125 12.69 -9.91 -0.29
CA PRO A 125 12.10 -11.26 -0.30
C PRO A 125 10.62 -11.22 0.05
N ASP A 126 9.80 -11.91 -0.73
CA ASP A 126 8.37 -12.04 -0.47
C ASP A 126 8.13 -12.70 0.90
N VAL A 127 7.06 -12.30 1.57
CA VAL A 127 6.66 -12.88 2.86
C VAL A 127 5.91 -14.19 2.61
N THR A 128 6.67 -15.26 2.33
CA THR A 128 6.13 -16.59 1.99
C THR A 128 5.38 -17.26 3.15
N ALA A 129 5.62 -16.83 4.38
CA ALA A 129 4.87 -17.27 5.56
C ALA A 129 3.37 -16.91 5.50
N LEU A 130 2.93 -16.07 4.57
CA LEU A 130 1.51 -15.78 4.30
C LEU A 130 0.87 -16.80 3.36
N ALA A 131 1.65 -17.55 2.59
CA ALA A 131 1.17 -18.56 1.64
C ALA A 131 0.84 -19.90 2.31
N LEU A 132 0.05 -19.88 3.38
CA LEU A 132 -0.31 -21.03 4.22
C LEU A 132 -1.32 -21.96 3.53
N SER A 133 -0.87 -22.70 2.54
CA SER A 133 -1.73 -23.68 1.87
C SER A 133 -1.27 -25.09 2.16
N PRO A 134 -2.17 -26.02 2.50
CA PRO A 134 -1.85 -27.45 2.43
C PRO A 134 -1.35 -27.81 1.02
N THR A 135 -0.40 -28.72 0.92
CA THR A 135 0.22 -29.11 -0.37
C THR A 135 -0.80 -29.57 -1.42
N ALA A 136 -1.95 -30.12 -0.98
CA ALA A 136 -3.05 -30.57 -1.83
C ALA A 136 -4.20 -29.55 -1.96
N ALA A 137 -4.01 -28.30 -1.51
CA ALA A 137 -5.07 -27.31 -1.60
C ALA A 137 -5.39 -26.96 -3.06
N ARG A 138 -6.66 -27.06 -3.44
CA ARG A 138 -7.16 -26.68 -4.76
C ARG A 138 -6.90 -25.20 -5.07
N HIS A 139 -7.00 -24.36 -4.04
CA HIS A 139 -6.71 -22.92 -4.13
C HIS A 139 -5.56 -22.59 -3.19
N ARG A 140 -4.40 -22.34 -3.77
CA ARG A 140 -3.21 -21.96 -3.01
C ARG A 140 -3.29 -20.49 -2.61
N LEU A 141 -2.86 -20.21 -1.37
CA LEU A 141 -2.69 -18.83 -0.91
C LEU A 141 -1.38 -18.24 -1.44
N ARG A 142 -1.26 -16.94 -1.41
CA ARG A 142 -0.14 -16.18 -1.97
C ARG A 142 0.73 -15.57 -0.88
N SER A 143 1.96 -15.33 -1.24
CA SER A 143 2.92 -14.57 -0.44
C SER A 143 2.52 -13.09 -0.37
N GLY A 144 3.01 -12.39 0.64
CA GLY A 144 2.99 -10.93 0.64
C GLY A 144 4.14 -10.40 -0.21
N LEU A 145 3.85 -9.50 -1.15
CA LEU A 145 4.87 -8.80 -1.93
C LEU A 145 5.47 -7.69 -1.08
N ASP A 146 6.78 -7.74 -0.85
CA ASP A 146 7.50 -6.82 0.02
C ASP A 146 8.48 -5.97 -0.79
N VAL A 147 8.34 -4.65 -0.70
CA VAL A 147 9.20 -3.69 -1.40
C VAL A 147 9.60 -2.53 -0.48
N THR A 148 10.68 -1.84 -0.84
CA THR A 148 11.03 -0.53 -0.28
C THR A 148 10.92 0.50 -1.39
N VAL A 149 10.09 1.51 -1.19
CA VAL A 149 9.97 2.66 -2.08
C VAL A 149 10.73 3.82 -1.48
N SER A 150 11.74 4.30 -2.20
CA SER A 150 12.55 5.43 -1.75
C SER A 150 12.05 6.72 -2.37
N THR A 151 11.84 7.71 -1.53
CA THR A 151 11.63 9.11 -1.91
C THR A 151 12.92 9.90 -1.74
N GLU A 152 12.90 11.20 -2.01
CA GLU A 152 14.06 12.07 -1.74
C GLU A 152 14.36 12.21 -0.24
N SER A 153 13.35 12.01 0.60
CA SER A 153 13.43 12.32 2.03
C SER A 153 13.41 11.09 2.94
N ALA A 154 12.83 9.98 2.50
CA ALA A 154 12.67 8.79 3.35
C ALA A 154 12.40 7.54 2.51
N ASP A 155 12.72 6.39 3.10
CA ASP A 155 12.30 5.09 2.63
C ASP A 155 10.97 4.69 3.27
N LEU A 156 10.05 4.15 2.47
CA LEU A 156 8.80 3.54 2.92
C LEU A 156 8.83 2.05 2.57
N ARG A 157 8.84 1.19 3.59
CA ARG A 157 8.65 -0.26 3.39
C ARG A 157 7.18 -0.54 3.16
N VAL A 158 6.85 -1.25 2.09
CA VAL A 158 5.45 -1.55 1.73
C VAL A 158 5.28 -3.05 1.58
N LEU A 159 4.35 -3.62 2.35
CA LEU A 159 3.92 -5.00 2.24
C LEU A 159 2.51 -5.03 1.65
N ILE A 160 2.37 -5.67 0.49
CA ILE A 160 1.07 -5.89 -0.15
C ILE A 160 0.57 -7.28 0.27
N VAL A 161 -0.65 -7.34 0.80
CA VAL A 161 -1.26 -8.56 1.30
C VAL A 161 -2.57 -8.87 0.61
N HIS A 162 -2.89 -10.17 0.54
CA HIS A 162 -4.22 -10.69 0.27
C HIS A 162 -4.42 -11.91 1.17
N LEU A 163 -5.08 -11.74 2.29
CA LEU A 163 -5.22 -12.77 3.30
C LEU A 163 -6.39 -13.71 3.02
N LYS A 164 -6.50 -14.78 3.82
CA LYS A 164 -7.53 -15.81 3.66
C LYS A 164 -8.92 -15.25 3.92
N THR A 165 -9.79 -15.37 2.94
CA THR A 165 -11.22 -15.00 3.06
C THR A 165 -12.01 -15.98 3.93
N GLY A 166 -13.19 -15.54 4.40
CA GLY A 166 -14.21 -16.36 5.06
C GLY A 166 -14.16 -16.37 6.58
N CYS A 167 -13.36 -15.47 7.21
CA CYS A 167 -13.35 -15.29 8.65
C CYS A 167 -13.86 -13.91 9.10
N TRP A 168 -13.73 -12.88 8.27
CA TRP A 168 -14.19 -11.50 8.42
C TRP A 168 -14.15 -10.93 9.84
N ASP A 169 -15.21 -11.10 10.67
CA ASP A 169 -15.38 -10.59 12.02
C ASP A 169 -15.63 -11.68 13.09
N ASN A 170 -15.44 -12.95 12.71
CA ASN A 170 -15.57 -14.07 13.63
C ASN A 170 -14.60 -13.94 14.83
N PRO A 171 -14.99 -14.40 16.02
CA PRO A 171 -14.15 -14.31 17.21
C PRO A 171 -12.88 -15.19 17.08
N LEU A 172 -11.84 -14.87 17.88
CA LEU A 172 -10.60 -15.67 17.91
C LEU A 172 -10.79 -17.12 18.39
N SER A 173 -11.92 -17.41 19.04
CA SER A 173 -12.30 -18.77 19.45
C SER A 173 -12.85 -19.60 18.29
N GLU A 174 -13.09 -19.01 17.11
CA GLU A 174 -13.54 -19.75 15.94
C GLU A 174 -12.42 -20.69 15.43
N THR A 175 -12.69 -21.98 15.47
CA THR A 175 -11.74 -23.04 15.10
C THR A 175 -12.08 -23.72 13.77
N HIS A 176 -13.19 -23.32 13.16
CA HIS A 176 -13.67 -23.87 11.91
C HIS A 176 -13.45 -22.93 10.74
N HIS A 177 -13.73 -23.41 9.54
CA HIS A 177 -13.63 -22.63 8.30
C HIS A 177 -12.22 -22.09 8.03
N SER A 178 -12.16 -20.81 7.69
CA SER A 178 -10.93 -20.13 7.27
C SER A 178 -10.20 -19.45 8.42
N CYS A 179 -10.85 -19.33 9.60
CA CYS A 179 -10.33 -18.54 10.72
C CYS A 179 -8.96 -19.01 11.23
N PRO A 180 -8.70 -20.31 11.43
CA PRO A 180 -7.38 -20.76 11.86
C PRO A 180 -6.25 -20.36 10.91
N ILE A 181 -6.50 -20.38 9.60
CA ILE A 181 -5.51 -19.96 8.59
C ILE A 181 -5.29 -18.45 8.66
N LEU A 182 -6.37 -17.67 8.70
CA LEU A 182 -6.26 -16.21 8.85
C LEU A 182 -5.49 -15.82 10.11
N PHE A 183 -5.75 -16.46 11.24
CA PHE A 183 -5.05 -16.20 12.50
C PHE A 183 -3.55 -16.52 12.40
N GLN A 184 -3.17 -17.59 11.69
CA GLN A 184 -1.76 -17.88 11.41
C GLN A 184 -1.12 -16.82 10.51
N GLN A 185 -1.84 -16.32 9.50
CA GLN A 185 -1.36 -15.21 8.66
C GLN A 185 -1.13 -13.94 9.49
N PHE A 186 -2.01 -13.63 10.44
CA PHE A 186 -1.78 -12.50 11.35
C PHE A 186 -0.54 -12.70 12.25
N ARG A 187 -0.20 -13.93 12.65
CA ARG A 187 1.08 -14.21 13.33
C ARG A 187 2.28 -13.94 12.43
N ALA A 188 2.21 -14.32 11.15
CA ALA A 188 3.26 -13.99 10.19
C ALA A 188 3.40 -12.46 10.00
N LEU A 189 2.30 -11.70 10.04
CA LEU A 189 2.34 -10.25 10.05
C LEU A 189 2.97 -9.70 11.34
N GLN A 190 2.72 -10.32 12.51
CA GLN A 190 3.38 -9.94 13.77
C GLN A 190 4.90 -10.10 13.67
N ASP A 191 5.38 -11.22 13.12
CA ASP A 191 6.81 -11.46 12.91
C ASP A 191 7.43 -10.44 11.96
N TRP A 192 6.73 -10.11 10.88
CA TRP A 192 7.16 -9.06 9.95
C TRP A 192 7.24 -7.69 10.64
N LEU A 193 6.24 -7.32 11.46
CA LEU A 193 6.19 -6.07 12.20
C LEU A 193 7.31 -5.95 13.23
N LEU A 194 7.62 -7.04 13.95
CA LEU A 194 8.73 -7.07 14.92
C LEU A 194 10.06 -6.66 14.27
N GLN A 195 10.31 -7.11 13.03
CA GLN A 195 11.53 -6.71 12.31
C GLN A 195 11.52 -5.23 11.93
N ARG A 196 10.35 -4.71 11.49
CA ARG A 196 10.21 -3.28 11.15
C ARG A 196 10.39 -2.39 12.37
N ALA A 197 9.75 -2.75 13.48
CA ALA A 197 9.89 -2.05 14.74
C ALA A 197 11.34 -2.04 15.26
N LYS A 198 12.02 -3.20 15.20
CA LYS A 198 13.44 -3.32 15.58
C LYS A 198 14.34 -2.42 14.75
N ASN A 199 14.09 -2.34 13.44
CA ASN A 199 14.87 -1.54 12.50
C ASN A 199 14.45 -0.07 12.47
N ARG A 200 13.38 0.32 13.19
CA ARG A 200 12.78 1.67 13.16
C ARG A 200 12.39 2.11 11.76
N GLU A 201 11.92 1.18 10.93
CA GLU A 201 11.52 1.47 9.57
C GLU A 201 10.16 2.18 9.55
N ALA A 202 9.99 3.15 8.65
CA ALA A 202 8.68 3.65 8.25
C ALA A 202 8.06 2.63 7.29
N PHE A 203 6.81 2.20 7.54
CA PHE A 203 6.21 1.16 6.73
C PHE A 203 4.71 1.33 6.54
N ALA A 204 4.20 0.66 5.51
CA ALA A 204 2.78 0.45 5.24
C ALA A 204 2.50 -1.04 4.99
N ILE A 205 1.38 -1.56 5.50
CA ILE A 205 0.79 -2.82 5.06
C ILE A 205 -0.52 -2.47 4.39
N ILE A 206 -0.65 -2.83 3.11
CA ILE A 206 -1.82 -2.46 2.29
C ILE A 206 -2.38 -3.69 1.60
N GLY A 207 -3.68 -3.78 1.48
CA GLY A 207 -4.30 -4.90 0.77
C GLY A 207 -5.65 -5.30 1.29
N ASP A 208 -6.11 -6.43 0.78
CA ASP A 208 -7.28 -7.14 1.25
C ASP A 208 -6.90 -8.05 2.42
N PHE A 209 -7.28 -7.65 3.62
CA PHE A 209 -7.04 -8.43 4.85
C PHE A 209 -8.12 -9.49 5.07
N ASN A 210 -9.21 -9.43 4.32
CA ASN A 210 -10.36 -10.29 4.53
C ASN A 210 -10.84 -10.32 6.00
N ARG A 211 -10.59 -9.21 6.71
CA ARG A 211 -10.95 -8.98 8.11
C ARG A 211 -11.54 -7.59 8.27
N ARG A 212 -12.72 -7.49 8.86
CA ARG A 212 -13.36 -6.21 9.21
C ARG A 212 -12.68 -5.60 10.43
N MET A 213 -11.49 -5.05 10.22
CA MET A 213 -10.72 -4.48 11.32
C MET A 213 -11.31 -3.15 11.81
N THR A 214 -11.43 -3.07 13.12
CA THR A 214 -11.69 -1.83 13.87
C THR A 214 -10.56 -1.60 14.87
N ARG A 215 -10.54 -0.46 15.53
CA ARG A 215 -9.54 -0.21 16.61
C ARG A 215 -9.67 -1.21 17.78
N THR A 216 -10.81 -1.85 17.93
CA THR A 216 -11.10 -2.86 18.98
C THR A 216 -11.05 -4.29 18.46
N ASP A 217 -10.78 -4.51 17.17
CA ASP A 217 -10.62 -5.87 16.64
C ASP A 217 -9.41 -6.55 17.29
N PRO A 218 -9.55 -7.76 17.83
CA PRO A 218 -8.48 -8.43 18.57
C PRO A 218 -7.22 -8.68 17.73
N LEU A 219 -7.35 -8.95 16.42
CA LEU A 219 -6.21 -9.16 15.54
C LEU A 219 -5.48 -7.85 15.29
N PHE A 220 -6.21 -6.74 15.04
CA PHE A 220 -5.59 -5.42 14.94
C PHE A 220 -4.90 -5.02 16.25
N MET A 221 -5.55 -5.22 17.40
CA MET A 221 -4.96 -4.92 18.71
C MET A 221 -3.65 -5.68 18.92
N ALA A 222 -3.59 -6.96 18.53
CA ALA A 222 -2.39 -7.78 18.64
C ALA A 222 -1.23 -7.25 17.76
N LEU A 223 -1.51 -6.73 16.56
CA LEU A 223 -0.51 -6.05 15.72
C LEU A 223 -0.07 -4.72 16.34
N ASN A 224 -1.03 -3.93 16.84
CA ASN A 224 -0.78 -2.61 17.42
C ASN A 224 0.00 -2.66 18.75
N GLN A 225 -0.01 -3.80 19.46
CA GLN A 225 0.82 -4.02 20.65
C GLN A 225 2.32 -4.14 20.33
N ILE A 226 2.68 -4.57 19.12
CA ILE A 226 4.08 -4.70 18.70
C ILE A 226 4.69 -3.33 18.43
N THR A 227 3.97 -2.49 17.74
CA THR A 227 4.32 -1.12 17.44
C THR A 227 3.05 -0.32 17.15
N PRO A 228 2.98 0.95 17.55
CA PRO A 228 1.81 1.77 17.26
C PRO A 228 1.52 1.83 15.76
N LEU A 229 0.26 1.53 15.39
CA LEU A 229 -0.22 1.51 14.02
C LEU A 229 -1.36 2.52 13.83
N GLU A 230 -1.35 3.23 12.71
CA GLU A 230 -2.52 3.95 12.24
C GLU A 230 -3.33 3.05 11.28
N LEU A 231 -4.53 2.68 11.68
CA LEU A 231 -5.52 2.01 10.84
C LEU A 231 -6.36 3.08 10.14
N VAL A 232 -6.00 3.40 8.91
CA VAL A 232 -6.55 4.55 8.17
C VAL A 232 -8.06 4.45 7.95
N THR A 233 -8.58 3.23 7.81
CA THR A 233 -10.01 2.93 7.60
C THR A 233 -10.82 2.84 8.89
N ALA A 234 -10.18 2.99 10.07
CA ALA A 234 -10.85 2.84 11.35
C ALA A 234 -12.02 3.83 11.53
N GLY A 235 -13.14 3.31 12.03
CA GLY A 235 -14.35 4.12 12.29
C GLY A 235 -15.09 4.57 11.03
N ARG A 236 -14.75 4.03 9.86
CA ARG A 236 -15.42 4.31 8.59
C ARG A 236 -16.15 3.07 8.09
N ALA A 237 -17.32 3.29 7.46
CA ALA A 237 -18.05 2.27 6.72
C ALA A 237 -17.58 2.26 5.25
N SER A 238 -17.45 1.06 4.68
CA SER A 238 -17.12 0.92 3.27
C SER A 238 -18.36 1.13 2.40
N PRO A 239 -18.35 2.06 1.45
CA PRO A 239 -19.49 2.25 0.54
C PRO A 239 -19.70 1.05 -0.40
N CYS A 240 -18.69 0.21 -0.60
CA CYS A 240 -18.74 -0.96 -1.49
C CYS A 240 -18.94 -2.28 -0.73
N GLN A 241 -19.11 -2.23 0.59
CA GLN A 241 -19.36 -3.36 1.48
C GLN A 241 -20.71 -3.21 2.20
N ASN A 242 -21.70 -2.63 1.52
CA ASN A 242 -23.05 -2.37 2.07
C ASN A 242 -23.03 -1.64 3.42
N GLY A 243 -22.09 -0.72 3.63
CA GLY A 243 -21.95 0.03 4.88
C GLY A 243 -21.27 -0.75 6.02
N SER A 244 -20.78 -1.95 5.79
CA SER A 244 -19.96 -2.70 6.74
C SER A 244 -18.58 -2.06 6.90
N SER A 245 -17.83 -2.46 7.93
CA SER A 245 -16.42 -2.06 8.06
C SER A 245 -15.61 -2.59 6.88
N PHE A 246 -14.54 -1.86 6.53
CA PHE A 246 -13.63 -2.26 5.47
C PHE A 246 -12.99 -3.63 5.72
N ILE A 247 -12.65 -4.34 4.65
CA ILE A 247 -11.74 -5.49 4.62
C ILE A 247 -10.46 -5.15 3.86
N ASP A 248 -10.52 -4.12 3.01
CA ASP A 248 -9.36 -3.52 2.34
C ASP A 248 -8.79 -2.43 3.23
N HIS A 249 -7.54 -2.57 3.67
CA HIS A 249 -6.96 -1.69 4.65
C HIS A 249 -5.61 -1.10 4.20
N ILE A 250 -5.31 0.05 4.79
CA ILE A 250 -3.99 0.68 4.81
C ILE A 250 -3.61 0.86 6.28
N LEU A 251 -2.59 0.12 6.72
CA LEU A 251 -1.98 0.25 8.03
C LEU A 251 -0.63 0.94 7.89
N LEU A 252 -0.40 1.97 8.70
CA LEU A 252 0.86 2.70 8.72
C LEU A 252 1.56 2.50 10.06
N GLY A 253 2.87 2.31 10.05
CA GLY A 253 3.66 2.18 11.26
C GLY A 253 5.03 2.84 11.16
N GLY A 254 5.74 2.89 12.30
CA GLY A 254 6.92 3.72 12.43
C GLY A 254 6.60 5.19 12.13
N ASP A 255 7.52 5.92 11.53
CA ASP A 255 7.27 7.32 11.18
C ASP A 255 6.16 7.49 10.13
N ALA A 256 5.87 6.48 9.30
CA ALA A 256 4.79 6.55 8.33
C ALA A 256 3.41 6.75 8.97
N SER A 257 3.21 6.34 10.23
CA SER A 257 1.96 6.60 10.96
C SER A 257 1.61 8.08 11.12
N LYS A 258 2.63 8.95 11.04
CA LYS A 258 2.50 10.41 11.16
C LYS A 258 2.35 11.11 9.81
N TRP A 259 2.53 10.38 8.69
CA TRP A 259 2.54 10.97 7.35
C TRP A 259 1.15 11.04 6.71
N ALA A 260 0.18 10.27 7.22
CA ALA A 260 -1.18 10.32 6.71
C ALA A 260 -1.75 11.73 6.82
N GLN A 261 -2.17 12.30 5.70
CA GLN A 261 -2.88 13.58 5.73
C GLN A 261 -4.28 13.37 6.31
N PRO A 262 -4.70 14.19 7.28
CA PRO A 262 -6.07 14.17 7.77
C PRO A 262 -7.06 14.28 6.62
N ASP A 263 -8.19 13.58 6.72
CA ASP A 263 -9.30 13.63 5.75
C ASP A 263 -8.92 13.31 4.29
N SER A 264 -7.76 12.65 4.06
CA SER A 264 -7.32 12.25 2.72
C SER A 264 -7.84 10.89 2.27
N LEU A 265 -8.50 10.11 3.16
CA LEU A 265 -9.09 8.82 2.79
C LEU A 265 -10.13 9.02 1.67
N ARG A 266 -9.97 8.28 0.59
CA ARG A 266 -10.92 8.25 -0.53
C ARG A 266 -11.20 6.81 -0.93
N VAL A 267 -12.43 6.55 -1.30
CA VAL A 267 -12.89 5.30 -1.90
C VAL A 267 -13.42 5.64 -3.28
N MET A 268 -12.90 4.99 -4.30
CA MET A 268 -13.39 5.17 -5.67
C MET A 268 -14.48 4.16 -5.94
N ILE A 269 -15.72 4.60 -5.94
CA ILE A 269 -16.87 3.74 -6.24
C ILE A 269 -16.84 3.36 -7.71
N LEU A 270 -16.91 2.06 -7.98
CA LEU A 270 -17.06 1.50 -9.31
C LEU A 270 -18.55 1.32 -9.62
N PRO A 271 -19.00 1.48 -10.88
CA PRO A 271 -20.36 1.17 -11.27
C PRO A 271 -20.69 -0.30 -10.98
N GLN A 272 -21.88 -0.50 -10.42
CA GLN A 272 -22.47 -1.82 -10.18
C GLN A 272 -23.83 -1.84 -10.87
N ASP A 273 -23.83 -1.82 -12.19
CA ASP A 273 -25.05 -1.76 -13.00
C ASP A 273 -25.48 -3.17 -13.45
N GLY A 274 -25.76 -4.01 -12.44
CA GLY A 274 -26.53 -5.26 -12.52
C GLY A 274 -26.00 -6.37 -13.42
N ALA A 275 -25.46 -6.07 -14.59
CA ALA A 275 -24.93 -7.03 -15.55
C ALA A 275 -23.38 -7.01 -15.64
N ARG A 276 -22.74 -6.01 -15.07
CA ARG A 276 -21.31 -5.78 -15.25
C ARG A 276 -20.66 -5.23 -13.97
N THR A 277 -20.14 -6.11 -13.15
CA THR A 277 -19.30 -5.74 -12.00
C THR A 277 -17.83 -5.76 -12.44
N LEU A 278 -17.15 -4.61 -12.35
CA LEU A 278 -15.72 -4.52 -12.70
C LEU A 278 -14.82 -5.06 -11.59
N SER A 279 -15.26 -4.97 -10.34
CA SER A 279 -14.69 -5.61 -9.16
C SER A 279 -15.72 -5.51 -8.02
N ASP A 280 -15.77 -6.52 -7.18
CA ASP A 280 -16.55 -6.54 -5.94
C ASP A 280 -15.89 -5.72 -4.81
N HIS A 281 -14.67 -5.20 -5.06
CA HIS A 281 -13.94 -4.28 -4.19
C HIS A 281 -13.78 -2.91 -4.83
N CYS A 282 -13.73 -1.88 -4.00
CA CYS A 282 -13.46 -0.51 -4.42
C CYS A 282 -12.06 -0.07 -4.03
N PRO A 283 -11.31 0.61 -4.92
CA PRO A 283 -10.02 1.18 -4.57
C PRO A 283 -10.09 2.10 -3.35
N VAL A 284 -9.22 1.87 -2.38
CA VAL A 284 -9.03 2.70 -1.19
C VAL A 284 -7.71 3.45 -1.30
N SER A 285 -7.71 4.74 -1.02
CA SER A 285 -6.50 5.55 -1.12
C SER A 285 -6.39 6.60 -0.03
N ILE A 286 -5.15 6.97 0.30
CA ILE A 286 -4.80 8.10 1.15
C ILE A 286 -3.64 8.88 0.54
N THR A 287 -3.42 10.09 1.04
CA THR A 287 -2.23 10.88 0.75
C THR A 287 -1.31 10.89 1.96
N LEU A 288 -0.05 10.55 1.75
CA LEU A 288 1.02 10.72 2.72
C LEU A 288 1.74 12.04 2.46
N ARG A 289 2.09 12.76 3.51
CA ARG A 289 2.98 13.90 3.48
C ARG A 289 4.30 13.52 4.17
N ILE A 290 5.30 13.22 3.35
CA ILE A 290 6.62 12.82 3.84
C ILE A 290 7.40 14.07 4.20
N PRO A 291 7.82 14.24 5.46
CA PRO A 291 8.58 15.40 5.88
C PRO A 291 9.96 15.39 5.22
N HIS A 292 10.46 16.55 4.85
CA HIS A 292 11.85 16.69 4.43
C HIS A 292 12.77 16.41 5.62
N GLN A 293 13.64 15.44 5.52
CA GLN A 293 14.66 15.26 6.55
C GLN A 293 15.70 16.35 6.35
N ILE A 294 15.78 17.26 7.31
CA ILE A 294 16.90 18.18 7.40
C ILE A 294 18.11 17.29 7.79
N PRO A 295 19.16 17.19 6.98
CA PRO A 295 20.35 16.45 7.38
C PRO A 295 20.87 17.04 8.71
N PRO A 296 21.34 16.16 9.62
CA PRO A 296 21.81 16.57 10.94
C PRO A 296 23.03 17.50 10.87
#